data_72f5e6672f56fc54932053551e1d8b42
#
_entry.id   72f5e6672f56fc54932053551e1d8b42
#
_cell.length_a   1.000
_cell.length_b   1.000
_cell.length_c   1.000
_cell.angle_alpha   90.00
_cell.angle_beta   90.00
_cell.angle_gamma   90.00
#
_symmetry.space_group_name_H-M   'P 1'
#
loop_
_entity.id
_entity.type
_entity.pdbx_description
1 polymer ?
#
loop_
_entity_poly.entity_id
_entity_poly.type
_entity_poly.pdbx_seq_one_letter_code
_entity_poly.pdbx_strand_id
1 'polypeptide(L)'
;MGFQNDTPIILKTYDFYKELYLIVEKMPRKDKYTLGEKLQKTTLDLIELFIAASYVDRTKKSSYLEKATVKLDLLKILIRLIAILRKFICIFKIS
;
A
#
# COMPACT_ATOMS: atom_id res chain seq x y z
N MET A 1 -24.08 4.47 2.21
CA MET A 1 -22.83 4.15 2.29
C MET A 1 -22.06 4.60 1.19
N GLY A 2 -21.25 5.47 1.41
CA GLY A 2 -20.56 6.10 0.39
C GLY A 2 -19.60 5.28 -0.39
N PHE A 3 -19.17 4.20 0.22
CA PHE A 3 -18.16 3.53 -0.43
C PHE A 3 -18.65 2.60 -1.44
N GLN A 4 -19.85 2.40 -1.47
CA GLN A 4 -20.38 1.53 -2.26
C GLN A 4 -19.92 1.48 -3.48
N ASN A 5 -19.08 1.18 -3.65
CA ASN A 5 -18.87 0.73 -4.83
C ASN A 5 -18.53 1.41 -5.86
N ASP A 6 -18.54 2.36 -5.72
CA ASP A 6 -18.51 2.92 -6.85
C ASP A 6 -17.24 3.37 -7.28
N THR A 7 -16.21 3.45 -6.54
CA THR A 7 -14.95 3.99 -6.98
C THR A 7 -14.01 2.86 -7.34
N PRO A 8 -13.72 2.71 -8.62
CA PRO A 8 -12.81 1.64 -9.06
C PRO A 8 -11.47 1.67 -8.35
N ILE A 9 -10.99 2.88 -8.00
CA ILE A 9 -9.69 3.00 -7.34
C ILE A 9 -9.73 2.36 -5.95
N ILE A 10 -10.83 2.48 -5.24
CA ILE A 10 -10.96 1.88 -3.93
C ILE A 10 -10.96 0.36 -4.05
N LEU A 11 -11.69 -0.16 -5.02
CA LEU A 11 -11.74 -1.61 -5.24
C LEU A 11 -10.39 -2.16 -5.66
N LYS A 12 -9.68 -1.43 -6.51
CA LYS A 12 -8.35 -1.86 -6.93
C LYS A 12 -7.37 -1.85 -5.79
N THR A 13 -7.45 -0.86 -4.92
CA THR A 13 -6.57 -0.78 -3.77
C THR A 13 -6.88 -1.90 -2.77
N TYR A 14 -8.16 -2.21 -2.63
CA TYR A 14 -8.59 -3.30 -1.77
C TYR A 14 -8.02 -4.63 -2.28
N ASP A 15 -8.13 -4.88 -3.59
CA ASP A 15 -7.59 -6.10 -4.18
C ASP A 15 -6.07 -6.15 -4.05
N PHE A 16 -5.43 -5.01 -4.21
CA PHE A 16 -3.99 -4.91 -4.05
C PHE A 16 -3.59 -5.28 -2.62
N TYR A 17 -4.35 -4.83 -1.63
CA TYR A 17 -4.05 -5.15 -0.24
C TYR A 17 -4.16 -6.65 0.02
N LYS A 18 -5.14 -7.31 -0.58
CA LYS A 18 -5.30 -8.74 -0.40
C LYS A 18 -4.08 -9.51 -0.95
N GLU A 19 -3.60 -9.11 -2.11
CA GLU A 19 -2.42 -9.75 -2.67
C GLU A 19 -1.19 -9.45 -1.83
N LEU A 20 -1.09 -8.21 -1.37
CA LEU A 20 0.00 -7.79 -0.53
C LEU A 20 0.06 -8.58 0.76
N TYR A 21 -1.10 -8.83 1.33
CA TYR A 21 -1.20 -9.60 2.57
C TYR A 21 -0.56 -10.99 2.39
N LEU A 22 -0.82 -11.62 1.27
CA LEU A 22 -0.25 -12.95 0.99
C LEU A 22 1.27 -12.87 0.79
N ILE A 23 1.72 -11.82 0.15
CA ILE A 23 3.15 -11.64 -0.07
C ILE A 23 3.87 -11.40 1.26
N VAL A 24 3.31 -10.53 2.09
CA VAL A 24 3.92 -10.23 3.38
C VAL A 24 3.96 -11.45 4.28
N GLU A 25 2.95 -12.29 4.19
CA GLU A 25 2.90 -13.49 5.00
C GLU A 25 4.08 -14.41 4.71
N LYS A 26 4.58 -14.39 3.49
CA LYS A 26 5.70 -15.24 3.10
C LYS A 26 7.05 -14.58 3.30
N MET A 27 7.08 -13.35 3.77
CA MET A 27 8.34 -12.66 3.97
C MET A 27 9.08 -13.18 5.19
N PRO A 28 10.42 -13.07 5.19
CA PRO A 28 11.18 -13.42 6.37
C PRO A 28 10.69 -12.61 7.57
N ARG A 29 10.75 -13.20 8.73
CA ARG A 29 10.22 -12.59 9.94
C ARG A 29 10.72 -11.17 10.16
N LYS A 30 12.00 -10.95 9.92
CA LYS A 30 12.59 -9.65 10.11
C LYS A 30 11.93 -8.59 9.24
N ASP A 31 11.76 -8.90 7.96
CA ASP A 31 11.18 -7.95 7.02
C ASP A 31 9.68 -7.84 7.18
N LYS A 32 9.05 -8.92 7.63
CA LYS A 32 7.61 -8.94 7.82
C LYS A 32 7.16 -7.89 8.85
N TYR A 33 7.90 -7.77 9.94
CA TYR A 33 7.52 -6.84 11.01
C TYR A 33 8.07 -5.44 10.83
N THR A 34 8.82 -5.20 9.77
CA THR A 34 9.31 -3.86 9.48
C THR A 34 8.69 -3.38 8.17
N LEU A 35 9.27 -3.78 7.05
CA LEU A 35 8.79 -3.34 5.75
C LEU A 35 7.40 -3.84 5.42
N GLY A 36 7.12 -5.10 5.74
CA GLY A 36 5.82 -5.69 5.46
C GLY A 36 4.71 -4.98 6.20
N GLU A 37 4.93 -4.73 7.48
CA GLU A 37 3.94 -4.06 8.31
C GLU A 37 3.69 -2.64 7.81
N LYS A 38 4.76 -1.92 7.47
CA LYS A 38 4.65 -0.57 6.96
C LYS A 38 3.89 -0.55 5.63
N LEU A 39 4.17 -1.53 4.78
CA LEU A 39 3.53 -1.64 3.50
C LEU A 39 2.02 -1.83 3.66
N GLN A 40 1.62 -2.72 4.55
CA GLN A 40 0.21 -2.98 4.81
C GLN A 40 -0.47 -1.75 5.40
N LYS A 41 0.16 -1.11 6.37
CA LYS A 41 -0.42 0.07 6.99
C LYS A 41 -0.57 1.20 5.98
N THR A 42 0.43 1.42 5.14
CA THR A 42 0.36 2.46 4.13
C THR A 42 -0.78 2.22 3.15
N THR A 43 -0.99 0.97 2.77
CA THR A 43 -2.08 0.63 1.85
C THR A 43 -3.44 0.86 2.50
N LEU A 44 -3.57 0.53 3.77
CA LEU A 44 -4.81 0.79 4.50
C LEU A 44 -5.06 2.29 4.63
N ASP A 45 -4.00 3.07 4.86
CA ASP A 45 -4.13 4.52 4.92
C ASP A 45 -4.59 5.08 3.57
N LEU A 46 -4.13 4.48 2.47
CA LEU A 46 -4.55 4.89 1.15
C LEU A 46 -6.04 4.66 0.96
N ILE A 47 -6.52 3.50 1.36
CA ILE A 47 -7.94 3.20 1.26
C ILE A 47 -8.75 4.22 2.05
N GLU A 48 -8.28 4.53 3.24
CA GLU A 48 -8.94 5.51 4.09
C GLU A 48 -9.01 6.88 3.43
N LEU A 49 -7.92 7.30 2.80
CA LEU A 49 -7.88 8.59 2.11
C LEU A 49 -8.82 8.63 0.92
N PHE A 50 -8.90 7.54 0.18
CA PHE A 50 -9.81 7.48 -0.97
C PHE A 50 -11.26 7.52 -0.50
N ILE A 51 -11.57 6.84 0.60
CA ILE A 51 -12.92 6.87 1.15
C ILE A 51 -13.25 8.29 1.62
N ALA A 52 -12.32 8.92 2.33
CA ALA A 52 -12.53 10.28 2.80
C ALA A 52 -12.76 11.24 1.63
N ALA A 53 -11.99 11.07 0.56
CA ALA A 53 -12.14 11.91 -0.62
C ALA A 53 -13.51 11.76 -1.27
N SER A 54 -14.11 10.58 -1.16
CA SER A 54 -15.41 10.34 -1.76
C SER A 54 -16.55 11.01 -1.01
N TYR A 55 -16.32 11.40 0.26
CA TYR A 55 -17.35 12.03 1.06
C TYR A 55 -17.30 13.55 1.07
N VAL A 56 -16.20 14.14 0.62
CA VAL A 56 -16.07 15.59 0.68
C VAL A 56 -16.34 16.21 -0.67
N ASP A 57 -16.57 17.52 -0.69
CA ASP A 57 -16.85 18.21 -1.92
C ASP A 57 -15.55 18.42 -2.70
N ARG A 58 -15.70 18.94 -3.90
CA ARG A 58 -14.57 19.08 -4.81
C ARG A 58 -13.40 19.89 -4.28
N THR A 59 -13.69 20.90 -3.49
CA THR A 59 -12.64 21.77 -2.98
C THR A 59 -11.73 21.06 -1.97
N LYS A 60 -12.30 20.18 -1.18
CA LYS A 60 -11.52 19.46 -0.18
C LYS A 60 -10.93 18.18 -0.72
N LYS A 61 -11.51 17.67 -1.79
CA LYS A 61 -11.04 16.43 -2.39
C LYS A 61 -9.58 16.50 -2.80
N SER A 62 -9.16 17.64 -3.31
CA SER A 62 -7.79 17.83 -3.75
C SER A 62 -6.78 17.57 -2.64
N SER A 63 -7.09 18.04 -1.44
CA SER A 63 -6.20 17.85 -0.30
C SER A 63 -6.01 16.37 0.04
N TYR A 64 -7.11 15.62 0.03
CA TYR A 64 -7.03 14.18 0.32
C TYR A 64 -6.28 13.44 -0.78
N LEU A 65 -6.46 13.85 -2.03
CA LEU A 65 -5.76 13.20 -3.13
C LEU A 65 -4.27 13.50 -3.11
N GLU A 66 -3.88 14.67 -2.64
CA GLU A 66 -2.47 15.00 -2.48
C GLU A 66 -1.83 14.10 -1.44
N LYS A 67 -2.52 13.88 -0.33
CA LYS A 67 -2.03 12.99 0.70
C LYS A 67 -1.93 11.56 0.18
N ALA A 68 -2.90 11.17 -0.63
CA ALA A 68 -2.88 9.83 -1.22
C ALA A 68 -1.69 9.66 -2.17
N THR A 69 -1.34 10.72 -2.88
CA THR A 69 -0.18 10.66 -3.78
C THR A 69 1.11 10.41 -3.01
N VAL A 70 1.26 11.05 -1.85
CA VAL A 70 2.42 10.82 -1.00
C VAL A 70 2.48 9.37 -0.55
N LYS A 71 1.33 8.81 -0.17
CA LYS A 71 1.27 7.41 0.26
C LYS A 71 1.61 6.46 -0.89
N LEU A 72 1.15 6.79 -2.10
CA LEU A 72 1.47 5.98 -3.27
C LEU A 72 2.96 5.98 -3.56
N ASP A 73 3.58 7.14 -3.44
CA ASP A 73 5.02 7.23 -3.66
C ASP A 73 5.78 6.41 -2.62
N LEU A 74 5.32 6.46 -1.39
CA LEU A 74 5.93 5.66 -0.33
C LEU A 74 5.78 4.17 -0.64
N LEU A 75 4.61 3.75 -1.11
CA LEU A 75 4.41 2.36 -1.49
C LEU A 75 5.37 1.92 -2.59
N LYS A 76 5.56 2.76 -3.58
CA LYS A 76 6.49 2.44 -4.67
C LYS A 76 7.90 2.25 -4.15
N ILE A 77 8.32 3.11 -3.23
CA ILE A 77 9.65 3.01 -2.65
C ILE A 77 9.78 1.75 -1.82
N LEU A 78 8.77 1.44 -1.01
CA LEU A 78 8.80 0.25 -0.17
C LEU A 78 8.85 -1.02 -1.02
N ILE A 79 8.09 -1.06 -2.10
CA ILE A 79 8.10 -2.21 -2.98
C ILE A 79 9.47 -2.39 -3.64
N ARG A 80 10.09 -1.29 -4.05
CA ARG A 80 11.43 -1.35 -4.62
C ARG A 80 12.45 -1.85 -3.61
N LEU A 81 12.34 -1.37 -2.38
CA LEU A 81 13.25 -1.81 -1.33
C LEU A 81 13.12 -3.31 -1.09
N ILE A 82 11.90 -3.80 -1.02
CA ILE A 82 11.66 -5.22 -0.81
C ILE A 82 12.24 -6.03 -1.95
N ALA A 83 12.05 -5.58 -3.18
CA ALA A 83 12.58 -6.28 -4.34
C ALA A 83 14.10 -6.34 -4.31
N ILE A 84 14.73 -5.23 -3.96
CA ILE A 84 16.18 -5.15 -3.89
C ILE A 84 16.72 -6.05 -2.79
N LEU A 85 16.09 -6.00 -1.63
CA LEU A 85 16.53 -6.80 -0.49
C LEU A 85 16.36 -8.29 -0.76
N ARG A 86 15.29 -8.66 -1.45
CA ARG A 86 15.09 -10.07 -1.81
C ARG A 86 16.17 -10.56 -2.76
N LYS A 87 16.59 -9.72 -3.69
CA LYS A 87 17.68 -10.08 -4.59
C LYS A 87 18.99 -10.27 -3.81
N PHE A 88 19.23 -9.39 -2.87
CA PHE A 88 20.41 -9.51 -2.04
C PHE A 88 20.40 -10.80 -1.25
N ILE A 89 19.28 -11.09 -0.62
CA ILE A 89 19.15 -12.30 0.18
C ILE A 89 19.36 -13.53 -0.70
N CYS A 90 18.81 -13.50 -1.90
CA CYS A 90 18.98 -14.61 -2.80
C CYS A 90 20.43 -14.84 -3.18
N ILE A 91 21.16 -13.76 -3.44
CA ILE A 91 22.56 -13.84 -3.80
C ILE A 91 23.37 -14.39 -2.63
N PHE A 92 23.13 -13.89 -1.43
CA PHE A 92 23.88 -14.34 -0.28
C PHE A 92 23.49 -15.74 0.18
N LYS A 93 22.27 -16.13 -0.08
CA LYS A 93 21.85 -17.47 0.32
C LYS A 93 22.47 -18.53 -0.54
N ILE A 94 22.75 -18.21 -1.78
CA ILE A 94 23.33 -19.18 -2.68
C ILE A 94 24.77 -19.46 -2.27
N SER A 95 25.37 -18.50 -1.64
CA SER A 95 26.72 -18.75 -1.15
C SER A 95 26.64 -19.47 0.19
#